data_40602ce52db6623a4450c235a31da93e
#
_entry.id   40602ce52db6623a4450c235a31da93e
#
_cell.length_a   1.000
_cell.length_b   1.000
_cell.length_c   1.000
_cell.angle_alpha   90.00
_cell.angle_beta   90.00
_cell.angle_gamma   90.00
#
_symmetry.space_group_name_H-M   'P 1'
#
loop_
_entity.id
_entity.type
_entity.pdbx_description
1 polymer ?
#
loop_
_entity_poly.entity_id
_entity_poly.type
_entity_poly.pdbx_seq_one_letter_code
_entity_poly.pdbx_strand_id
1 'polypeptide(L)'
;MSMKMGWRWYGEGNDPITLGDIKQIPGVEEIVWALHSKMPGEIWEESEIKEVVDQIHAAGFSATVVESVNVHDDIKIGLPTRDKYIENYKQCIRNLSKFGVKTICYNFMPIFDWTRTDLFHPVGDGSTALFYQKDLIKDDYKGMANYILEFTEKYNMTFPGWEPERMAKLDELFKAYAPVTKEKLWDNLKYFLEAIMPTCRECDIKMAIHQDDPPWDIFGLPRLLVDAESIDRFLTMVDDPYNCLTLCSGSMNANPNNNVAAIVRKHCDRIPFAHVRNIHHFENGDFSEAAHRDCCGETGIIEILRAYHDCGFEGYIRPDHGRQLWEEGPGSCRPGYGKYDRALGIQYMLGVWDLLDRLDEEKKKG
;
A
#
# COMPACT_ATOMS: atom_id res chain seq x y z
N MET A 1 21.97 -11.32 1.87
CA MET A 1 20.73 -10.70 1.35
C MET A 1 20.26 -9.66 2.33
N SER A 2 20.05 -8.45 1.92
CA SER A 2 19.62 -7.37 2.82
C SER A 2 18.12 -7.12 2.74
N MET A 3 17.51 -7.25 1.56
CA MET A 3 16.09 -7.07 1.29
C MET A 3 15.25 -8.26 1.81
N LYS A 4 14.10 -7.97 2.44
CA LYS A 4 13.16 -8.97 2.93
C LYS A 4 11.93 -9.03 2.04
N MET A 5 11.62 -10.22 1.51
CA MET A 5 10.47 -10.41 0.63
C MET A 5 9.20 -10.66 1.45
N GLY A 6 8.19 -9.84 1.23
CA GLY A 6 6.93 -9.88 1.92
C GLY A 6 5.75 -10.33 1.04
N TRP A 7 4.71 -10.82 1.72
CA TRP A 7 3.41 -11.14 1.13
C TRP A 7 2.29 -10.48 1.91
N ARG A 8 1.37 -9.79 1.22
CA ARG A 8 0.15 -9.25 1.83
C ARG A 8 -0.88 -10.36 2.03
N TRP A 9 -1.27 -10.57 3.29
CA TRP A 9 -2.28 -11.54 3.70
C TRP A 9 -3.42 -10.83 4.45
N TYR A 10 -4.66 -11.20 4.14
CA TYR A 10 -5.86 -10.55 4.65
C TYR A 10 -6.51 -11.26 5.83
N GLY A 11 -5.84 -12.28 6.39
CA GLY A 11 -6.32 -13.01 7.56
C GLY A 11 -7.14 -14.25 7.22
N GLU A 12 -7.18 -15.18 8.17
CA GLU A 12 -7.94 -16.41 8.04
C GLU A 12 -9.44 -16.14 7.88
N GLY A 13 -10.08 -16.82 6.93
CA GLY A 13 -11.50 -16.63 6.60
C GLY A 13 -11.82 -15.37 5.77
N ASN A 14 -10.88 -14.43 5.67
CA ASN A 14 -11.00 -13.20 4.86
C ASN A 14 -10.09 -13.22 3.63
N ASP A 15 -9.01 -14.01 3.62
CA ASP A 15 -8.17 -14.25 2.46
C ASP A 15 -8.40 -15.68 1.94
N PRO A 16 -8.73 -15.86 0.65
CA PRO A 16 -8.80 -17.21 0.08
C PRO A 16 -7.42 -17.89 -0.02
N ILE A 17 -6.33 -17.11 0.07
CA ILE A 17 -4.95 -17.62 0.05
C ILE A 17 -4.51 -17.88 1.49
N THR A 18 -4.17 -19.12 1.79
CA THR A 18 -3.76 -19.54 3.13
C THR A 18 -2.27 -19.27 3.38
N LEU A 19 -1.86 -19.20 4.65
CA LEU A 19 -0.43 -19.17 5.02
C LEU A 19 0.32 -20.42 4.50
N GLY A 20 -0.39 -21.56 4.36
CA GLY A 20 0.14 -22.77 3.76
C GLY A 20 0.44 -22.63 2.25
N ASP A 21 -0.40 -21.90 1.51
CA ASP A 21 -0.11 -21.56 0.11
C ASP A 21 1.11 -20.64 -0.01
N ILE A 22 1.16 -19.62 0.84
CA ILE A 22 2.28 -18.64 0.84
C ILE A 22 3.61 -19.33 1.17
N LYS A 23 3.59 -20.34 2.05
CA LYS A 23 4.77 -21.11 2.42
C LYS A 23 5.42 -21.87 1.27
N GLN A 24 4.67 -22.12 0.20
CA GLN A 24 5.17 -22.78 -1.01
C GLN A 24 5.87 -21.81 -1.97
N ILE A 25 5.88 -20.49 -1.69
CA ILE A 25 6.55 -19.48 -2.50
C ILE A 25 7.96 -19.24 -1.93
N PRO A 26 9.04 -19.73 -2.62
CA PRO A 26 10.39 -19.60 -2.13
C PRO A 26 10.79 -18.13 -1.92
N GLY A 27 11.46 -17.84 -0.81
CA GLY A 27 12.00 -16.51 -0.50
C GLY A 27 11.04 -15.56 0.19
N VAL A 28 9.77 -15.91 0.41
CA VAL A 28 8.86 -15.12 1.26
C VAL A 28 9.21 -15.38 2.73
N GLU A 29 9.50 -14.29 3.46
CA GLU A 29 9.92 -14.34 4.87
C GLU A 29 8.97 -13.56 5.78
N GLU A 30 8.29 -12.55 5.22
CA GLU A 30 7.46 -11.59 5.95
C GLU A 30 6.00 -11.66 5.52
N ILE A 31 5.09 -11.70 6.47
CA ILE A 31 3.66 -11.48 6.22
C ILE A 31 3.29 -10.05 6.57
N VAL A 32 2.81 -9.33 5.56
CA VAL A 32 2.21 -8.00 5.73
C VAL A 32 0.73 -8.18 6.04
N TRP A 33 0.29 -7.70 7.21
CA TRP A 33 -1.03 -8.02 7.77
C TRP A 33 -1.74 -6.80 8.36
N ALA A 34 -3.02 -6.93 8.70
CA ALA A 34 -3.79 -5.95 9.45
C ALA A 34 -4.97 -6.61 10.18
N LEU A 35 -5.60 -5.89 11.12
CA LEU A 35 -6.89 -6.25 11.69
C LEU A 35 -8.02 -5.64 10.83
N HIS A 36 -8.54 -6.45 9.91
CA HIS A 36 -9.56 -5.99 8.93
C HIS A 36 -10.96 -5.80 9.53
N SER A 37 -11.20 -6.25 10.74
CA SER A 37 -12.43 -6.03 11.50
C SER A 37 -12.49 -4.66 12.17
N LYS A 38 -11.39 -3.91 12.18
CA LYS A 38 -11.30 -2.62 12.87
C LYS A 38 -11.66 -1.45 11.95
N MET A 39 -12.56 -0.61 12.43
CA MET A 39 -12.86 0.65 11.78
C MET A 39 -11.75 1.69 12.02
N PRO A 40 -11.57 2.66 11.09
CA PRO A 40 -10.63 3.75 11.31
C PRO A 40 -10.86 4.46 12.65
N GLY A 41 -9.80 4.64 13.44
CA GLY A 41 -9.86 5.30 14.74
C GLY A 41 -10.17 4.38 15.93
N GLU A 42 -10.48 3.11 15.73
CA GLU A 42 -10.57 2.12 16.81
C GLU A 42 -9.20 1.68 17.31
N ILE A 43 -9.12 1.37 18.60
CA ILE A 43 -7.92 0.79 19.19
C ILE A 43 -7.83 -0.70 18.81
N TRP A 44 -6.66 -1.12 18.38
CA TRP A 44 -6.32 -2.52 18.18
C TRP A 44 -5.87 -3.12 19.51
N GLU A 45 -6.67 -4.02 20.06
CA GLU A 45 -6.39 -4.63 21.35
C GLU A 45 -5.25 -5.66 21.26
N GLU A 46 -4.46 -5.78 22.33
CA GLU A 46 -3.31 -6.70 22.37
C GLU A 46 -3.70 -8.17 22.12
N SER A 47 -4.87 -8.58 22.57
CA SER A 47 -5.37 -9.94 22.35
C SER A 47 -5.63 -10.24 20.86
N GLU A 48 -6.18 -9.27 20.12
CA GLU A 48 -6.47 -9.42 18.70
C GLU A 48 -5.18 -9.40 17.85
N ILE A 49 -4.24 -8.51 18.22
CA ILE A 49 -2.91 -8.48 17.62
C ILE A 49 -2.19 -9.81 17.82
N LYS A 50 -2.19 -10.29 19.06
CA LYS A 50 -1.55 -11.55 19.44
C LYS A 50 -2.07 -12.73 18.64
N GLU A 51 -3.39 -12.83 18.45
CA GLU A 51 -4.01 -13.92 17.69
C GLU A 51 -3.46 -14.01 16.27
N VAL A 52 -3.41 -12.88 15.54
CA VAL A 52 -2.90 -12.86 14.17
C VAL A 52 -1.40 -13.11 14.11
N VAL A 53 -0.62 -12.49 15.01
CA VAL A 53 0.83 -12.67 15.06
C VAL A 53 1.20 -14.12 15.38
N ASP A 54 0.50 -14.76 16.31
CA ASP A 54 0.73 -16.18 16.65
C ASP A 54 0.44 -17.10 15.46
N GLN A 55 -0.61 -16.85 14.67
CA GLN A 55 -0.92 -17.61 13.44
C GLN A 55 0.22 -17.48 12.42
N ILE A 56 0.71 -16.26 12.19
CA ILE A 56 1.79 -15.98 11.25
C ILE A 56 3.08 -16.67 11.70
N HIS A 57 3.44 -16.54 12.97
CA HIS A 57 4.64 -17.17 13.54
C HIS A 57 4.55 -18.72 13.53
N ALA A 58 3.38 -19.29 13.81
CA ALA A 58 3.15 -20.74 13.73
C ALA A 58 3.35 -21.28 12.31
N ALA A 59 3.07 -20.48 11.27
CA ALA A 59 3.37 -20.81 9.88
C ALA A 59 4.85 -20.62 9.51
N GLY A 60 5.67 -20.04 10.42
CA GLY A 60 7.11 -19.83 10.25
C GLY A 60 7.47 -18.58 9.46
N PHE A 61 6.66 -17.53 9.55
CA PHE A 61 6.92 -16.21 8.96
C PHE A 61 7.12 -15.16 10.04
N SER A 62 7.74 -14.04 9.68
CA SER A 62 7.75 -12.81 10.47
C SER A 62 6.47 -12.00 10.27
N ALA A 63 6.10 -11.17 11.26
CA ALA A 63 4.88 -10.35 11.27
C ALA A 63 5.16 -8.88 11.64
N THR A 64 6.27 -8.33 11.12
CA THR A 64 6.82 -7.05 11.57
C THR A 64 6.29 -5.84 10.80
N VAL A 65 5.55 -6.06 9.71
CA VAL A 65 4.93 -5.02 8.87
C VAL A 65 3.42 -5.09 8.92
N VAL A 66 2.80 -3.98 9.31
CA VAL A 66 1.34 -3.81 9.31
C VAL A 66 0.92 -2.90 8.16
N GLU A 67 -0.08 -3.33 7.41
CA GLU A 67 -0.68 -2.53 6.34
C GLU A 67 -2.20 -2.78 6.26
N SER A 68 -3.05 -1.88 6.80
CA SER A 68 -2.76 -0.56 7.33
C SER A 68 -3.43 -0.36 8.69
N VAL A 69 -2.89 0.54 9.51
CA VAL A 69 -3.69 1.19 10.55
C VAL A 69 -4.31 2.43 9.91
N ASN A 70 -5.61 2.37 9.62
CA ASN A 70 -6.30 3.43 8.89
C ASN A 70 -6.45 4.70 9.73
N VAL A 71 -6.14 5.87 9.14
CA VAL A 71 -6.29 7.17 9.77
C VAL A 71 -7.74 7.64 9.68
N HIS A 72 -8.36 8.00 10.81
CA HIS A 72 -9.75 8.46 10.86
C HIS A 72 -9.98 9.76 10.08
N ASP A 73 -11.14 9.89 9.43
CA ASP A 73 -11.47 11.06 8.62
C ASP A 73 -11.45 12.37 9.42
N ASP A 74 -11.82 12.38 10.70
CA ASP A 74 -11.75 13.56 11.55
C ASP A 74 -10.33 14.12 11.69
N ILE A 75 -9.30 13.27 11.62
CA ILE A 75 -7.89 13.70 11.61
C ILE A 75 -7.58 14.36 10.26
N LYS A 76 -7.98 13.73 9.16
CA LYS A 76 -7.73 14.24 7.80
C LYS A 76 -8.46 15.56 7.54
N ILE A 77 -9.70 15.70 8.03
CA ILE A 77 -10.51 16.93 7.91
C ILE A 77 -10.04 18.01 8.90
N GLY A 78 -9.49 17.62 10.05
CA GLY A 78 -9.06 18.53 11.13
C GLY A 78 -10.19 18.93 12.06
N LEU A 79 -11.13 18.01 12.34
CA LEU A 79 -12.24 18.27 13.28
C LEU A 79 -11.76 18.32 14.74
N PRO A 80 -12.52 18.93 15.66
CA PRO A 80 -12.17 18.99 17.09
C PRO A 80 -11.96 17.60 17.74
N THR A 81 -12.61 16.57 17.22
CA THR A 81 -12.52 15.18 17.68
C THR A 81 -11.23 14.48 17.26
N ARG A 82 -10.42 15.09 16.39
CA ARG A 82 -9.17 14.50 15.87
C ARG A 82 -8.19 14.06 16.96
N ASP A 83 -8.12 14.82 18.07
CA ASP A 83 -7.16 14.54 19.14
C ASP A 83 -7.48 13.22 19.85
N LYS A 84 -8.77 12.88 20.02
CA LYS A 84 -9.19 11.58 20.52
C LYS A 84 -8.70 10.43 19.61
N TYR A 85 -8.86 10.58 18.29
CA TYR A 85 -8.46 9.53 17.35
C TYR A 85 -6.94 9.45 17.20
N ILE A 86 -6.22 10.56 17.40
CA ILE A 86 -4.75 10.56 17.47
C ILE A 86 -4.29 9.78 18.71
N GLU A 87 -4.91 9.96 19.87
CA GLU A 87 -4.57 9.19 21.06
C GLU A 87 -4.86 7.69 20.89
N ASN A 88 -5.98 7.33 20.25
CA ASN A 88 -6.27 5.95 19.89
C ASN A 88 -5.19 5.38 18.95
N TYR A 89 -4.74 6.17 17.97
CA TYR A 89 -3.69 5.78 17.04
C TYR A 89 -2.35 5.53 17.75
N LYS A 90 -1.98 6.41 18.69
CA LYS A 90 -0.80 6.21 19.55
C LYS A 90 -0.91 4.94 20.38
N GLN A 91 -2.12 4.62 20.87
CA GLN A 91 -2.34 3.37 21.61
C GLN A 91 -2.16 2.15 20.70
N CYS A 92 -2.61 2.21 19.44
CA CYS A 92 -2.35 1.15 18.46
C CYS A 92 -0.84 0.96 18.23
N ILE A 93 -0.07 2.06 18.06
CA ILE A 93 1.39 1.99 17.92
C ILE A 93 2.03 1.27 19.13
N ARG A 94 1.64 1.65 20.37
CA ARG A 94 2.16 1.00 21.59
C ARG A 94 1.79 -0.48 21.68
N ASN A 95 0.55 -0.82 21.31
CA ASN A 95 0.10 -2.22 21.36
C ASN A 95 0.86 -3.04 20.30
N LEU A 96 1.00 -2.56 19.06
CA LEU A 96 1.72 -3.22 17.98
C LEU A 96 3.21 -3.44 18.30
N SER A 97 3.86 -2.48 18.98
CA SER A 97 5.28 -2.58 19.33
C SER A 97 5.59 -3.77 20.25
N LYS A 98 4.64 -4.16 21.12
CA LYS A 98 4.78 -5.31 22.03
C LYS A 98 4.88 -6.66 21.31
N PHE A 99 4.42 -6.70 20.04
CA PHE A 99 4.43 -7.90 19.21
C PHE A 99 5.46 -7.85 18.08
N GLY A 100 6.44 -6.95 18.18
CA GLY A 100 7.59 -6.90 17.29
C GLY A 100 7.34 -6.17 15.96
N VAL A 101 6.23 -5.47 15.80
CA VAL A 101 5.98 -4.62 14.61
C VAL A 101 7.02 -3.51 14.55
N LYS A 102 7.58 -3.29 13.36
CA LYS A 102 8.62 -2.30 13.06
C LYS A 102 8.19 -1.24 12.06
N THR A 103 7.20 -1.55 11.23
CA THR A 103 6.71 -0.63 10.21
C THR A 103 5.19 -0.68 10.14
N ILE A 104 4.57 0.49 10.19
CA ILE A 104 3.14 0.67 9.96
C ILE A 104 2.98 1.45 8.66
N CYS A 105 2.42 0.79 7.63
CA CYS A 105 1.95 1.46 6.43
C CYS A 105 0.61 2.14 6.72
N TYR A 106 0.43 3.35 6.21
CA TYR A 106 -0.82 4.10 6.30
C TYR A 106 -1.00 4.98 5.07
N ASN A 107 -2.21 5.47 4.84
CA ASN A 107 -2.48 6.50 3.84
C ASN A 107 -3.17 7.73 4.48
N PHE A 108 -3.19 8.84 3.75
CA PHE A 108 -3.87 10.06 4.17
C PHE A 108 -4.84 10.58 3.11
N MET A 109 -5.32 9.68 2.27
CA MET A 109 -6.22 9.95 1.15
C MET A 109 -7.61 10.35 1.66
N PRO A 110 -8.21 11.44 1.16
CA PRO A 110 -9.60 11.80 1.44
C PRO A 110 -10.56 10.75 0.89
N ILE A 111 -11.50 10.31 1.71
CA ILE A 111 -12.59 9.39 1.43
C ILE A 111 -12.13 8.04 0.88
N PHE A 112 -11.62 8.01 -0.34
CA PHE A 112 -11.22 6.78 -1.03
C PHE A 112 -9.73 6.52 -0.86
N ASP A 113 -9.39 5.27 -0.60
CA ASP A 113 -8.03 4.76 -0.65
C ASP A 113 -7.58 4.63 -2.12
N TRP A 114 -7.23 3.46 -2.61
CA TRP A 114 -6.98 3.25 -4.03
C TRP A 114 -8.29 3.32 -4.86
N THR A 115 -8.19 3.70 -6.13
CA THR A 115 -9.35 3.87 -7.00
C THR A 115 -9.15 3.12 -8.31
N ARG A 116 -10.10 2.25 -8.68
CA ARG A 116 -10.17 1.53 -9.96
C ARG A 116 -11.59 1.53 -10.49
N THR A 117 -11.73 1.50 -11.80
CA THR A 117 -13.03 1.50 -12.49
C THR A 117 -13.48 0.12 -12.89
N ASP A 118 -12.56 -0.84 -13.00
CA ASP A 118 -12.85 -2.24 -13.24
C ASP A 118 -11.90 -3.11 -12.41
N LEU A 119 -12.46 -4.10 -11.72
CA LEU A 119 -11.72 -4.99 -10.82
C LEU A 119 -11.18 -6.24 -11.51
N PHE A 120 -11.71 -6.57 -12.70
CA PHE A 120 -11.35 -7.77 -13.49
C PHE A 120 -11.34 -7.46 -14.99
N HIS A 121 -10.70 -6.38 -15.37
CA HIS A 121 -10.61 -5.96 -16.78
C HIS A 121 -9.80 -6.97 -17.60
N PRO A 122 -10.31 -7.46 -18.75
CA PRO A 122 -9.57 -8.37 -19.63
C PRO A 122 -8.30 -7.71 -20.23
N VAL A 123 -7.16 -8.38 -20.12
CA VAL A 123 -5.84 -7.86 -20.56
C VAL A 123 -5.46 -8.35 -21.96
N GLY A 124 -6.27 -9.17 -22.60
CA GLY A 124 -6.06 -9.64 -23.98
C GLY A 124 -5.27 -10.95 -24.10
N ASP A 125 -4.56 -11.40 -23.06
CA ASP A 125 -3.88 -12.68 -22.99
C ASP A 125 -4.69 -13.78 -22.27
N GLY A 126 -5.93 -13.47 -21.93
CA GLY A 126 -6.83 -14.33 -21.17
C GLY A 126 -6.80 -14.08 -19.65
N SER A 127 -5.87 -13.28 -19.16
CA SER A 127 -5.86 -12.82 -17.77
C SER A 127 -6.77 -11.59 -17.57
N THR A 128 -7.02 -11.24 -16.31
CA THR A 128 -7.68 -9.99 -15.93
C THR A 128 -6.81 -9.19 -14.98
N ALA A 129 -7.03 -7.87 -14.91
CA ALA A 129 -6.29 -6.98 -14.03
C ALA A 129 -7.19 -5.87 -13.47
N LEU A 130 -6.74 -5.22 -12.40
CA LEU A 130 -7.31 -3.94 -12.00
C LEU A 130 -7.07 -2.91 -13.10
N PHE A 131 -8.10 -2.13 -13.42
CA PHE A 131 -8.06 -1.14 -14.48
C PHE A 131 -8.58 0.21 -14.01
N TYR A 132 -7.89 1.27 -14.40
CA TYR A 132 -8.31 2.64 -14.20
C TYR A 132 -8.66 3.27 -15.54
N GLN A 133 -9.91 3.67 -15.71
CA GLN A 133 -10.38 4.39 -16.90
C GLN A 133 -10.69 5.83 -16.52
N LYS A 134 -9.85 6.74 -16.95
CA LYS A 134 -9.90 8.16 -16.60
C LYS A 134 -11.25 8.83 -16.93
N ASP A 135 -11.81 8.50 -18.07
CA ASP A 135 -13.06 9.09 -18.52
C ASP A 135 -14.29 8.66 -17.71
N LEU A 136 -14.24 7.51 -17.03
CA LEU A 136 -15.30 7.05 -16.14
C LEU A 136 -15.29 7.72 -14.76
N ILE A 137 -14.14 8.27 -14.34
CA ILE A 137 -13.96 8.86 -12.98
C ILE A 137 -14.41 10.32 -12.90
N LYS A 138 -14.91 10.93 -13.99
CA LYS A 138 -15.09 12.39 -14.04
C LYS A 138 -15.94 12.96 -12.91
N ASP A 139 -17.10 12.35 -12.59
CA ASP A 139 -18.01 12.91 -11.58
C ASP A 139 -18.88 11.85 -10.85
N ASP A 140 -18.79 10.56 -11.18
CA ASP A 140 -19.66 9.53 -10.62
C ASP A 140 -18.98 8.72 -9.49
N TYR A 141 -18.66 9.41 -8.38
CA TYR A 141 -18.16 8.72 -7.19
C TYR A 141 -19.18 7.73 -6.60
N LYS A 142 -20.50 7.95 -6.80
CA LYS A 142 -21.54 7.05 -6.30
C LYS A 142 -21.59 5.76 -7.10
N GLY A 143 -21.50 5.84 -8.42
CA GLY A 143 -21.43 4.65 -9.27
C GLY A 143 -20.22 3.77 -8.95
N MET A 144 -19.06 4.38 -8.78
CA MET A 144 -17.85 3.64 -8.39
C MET A 144 -17.97 3.03 -6.99
N ALA A 145 -18.48 3.77 -6.01
CA ALA A 145 -18.66 3.26 -4.65
C ALA A 145 -19.66 2.09 -4.64
N ASN A 146 -20.79 2.23 -5.34
CA ASN A 146 -21.77 1.16 -5.46
C ASN A 146 -21.18 -0.09 -6.12
N TYR A 147 -20.42 0.05 -7.20
CA TYR A 147 -19.74 -1.06 -7.87
C TYR A 147 -18.83 -1.86 -6.92
N ILE A 148 -18.03 -1.18 -6.12
CA ILE A 148 -17.13 -1.85 -5.16
C ILE A 148 -17.93 -2.47 -4.01
N LEU A 149 -18.98 -1.80 -3.51
CA LEU A 149 -19.82 -2.32 -2.44
C LEU A 149 -20.61 -3.56 -2.88
N GLU A 150 -21.19 -3.55 -4.06
CA GLU A 150 -21.88 -4.71 -4.65
C GLU A 150 -20.92 -5.90 -4.79
N PHE A 151 -19.68 -5.65 -5.20
CA PHE A 151 -18.66 -6.68 -5.26
C PHE A 151 -18.31 -7.22 -3.86
N THR A 152 -18.12 -6.32 -2.89
CA THR A 152 -17.82 -6.65 -1.50
C THR A 152 -18.90 -7.54 -0.89
N GLU A 153 -20.17 -7.16 -1.06
CA GLU A 153 -21.31 -7.91 -0.56
C GLU A 153 -21.45 -9.28 -1.25
N LYS A 154 -21.36 -9.30 -2.57
CA LYS A 154 -21.54 -10.51 -3.37
C LYS A 154 -20.49 -11.59 -3.04
N TYR A 155 -19.25 -11.20 -2.76
CA TYR A 155 -18.14 -12.13 -2.56
C TYR A 155 -17.63 -12.17 -1.12
N ASN A 156 -18.30 -11.48 -0.18
CA ASN A 156 -17.95 -11.39 1.24
C ASN A 156 -16.47 -11.00 1.44
N MET A 157 -16.02 -9.97 0.74
CA MET A 157 -14.64 -9.45 0.82
C MET A 157 -14.64 -8.02 1.34
N THR A 158 -13.81 -7.70 2.32
CA THR A 158 -13.61 -6.31 2.78
C THR A 158 -12.42 -5.66 2.11
N PHE A 159 -12.53 -4.40 1.74
CA PHE A 159 -11.45 -3.59 1.22
C PHE A 159 -11.13 -2.46 2.19
N PRO A 160 -9.87 -2.33 2.65
CA PRO A 160 -9.45 -1.19 3.47
C PRO A 160 -9.73 0.13 2.77
N GLY A 161 -10.33 1.08 3.49
CA GLY A 161 -10.77 2.36 2.92
C GLY A 161 -12.13 2.34 2.20
N TRP A 162 -12.76 1.17 2.10
CA TRP A 162 -14.07 0.96 1.46
C TRP A 162 -15.06 0.27 2.40
N GLU A 163 -14.96 0.51 3.69
CA GLU A 163 -15.81 -0.08 4.71
C GLU A 163 -17.30 0.30 4.46
N PRO A 164 -18.24 -0.67 4.43
CA PRO A 164 -19.65 -0.43 4.08
C PRO A 164 -20.32 0.65 4.94
N GLU A 165 -20.04 0.66 6.26
CA GLU A 165 -20.61 1.63 7.19
C GLU A 165 -20.13 3.06 6.91
N ARG A 166 -18.90 3.19 6.42
CA ARG A 166 -18.30 4.48 6.02
C ARG A 166 -18.86 4.92 4.67
N MET A 167 -18.98 4.01 3.72
CA MET A 167 -19.55 4.30 2.40
C MET A 167 -21.04 4.64 2.45
N ALA A 168 -21.79 4.10 3.42
CA ALA A 168 -23.19 4.50 3.66
C ALA A 168 -23.34 6.00 4.00
N LYS A 169 -22.27 6.65 4.49
CA LYS A 169 -22.22 8.09 4.80
C LYS A 169 -21.49 8.92 3.75
N LEU A 170 -21.35 8.42 2.53
CA LEU A 170 -20.52 9.01 1.48
C LEU A 170 -20.87 10.49 1.21
N ASP A 171 -22.15 10.83 1.11
CA ASP A 171 -22.58 12.21 0.89
C ASP A 171 -22.21 13.15 2.08
N GLU A 172 -22.24 12.63 3.30
CA GLU A 172 -21.84 13.37 4.49
C GLU A 172 -20.32 13.59 4.50
N LEU A 173 -19.55 12.59 4.11
CA LEU A 173 -18.11 12.67 3.96
C LEU A 173 -17.72 13.71 2.90
N PHE A 174 -18.32 13.68 1.72
CA PHE A 174 -18.06 14.71 0.70
C PHE A 174 -18.37 16.11 1.18
N LYS A 175 -19.50 16.32 1.90
CA LYS A 175 -19.81 17.61 2.51
C LYS A 175 -18.77 18.04 3.54
N ALA A 176 -18.27 17.10 4.36
CA ALA A 176 -17.26 17.37 5.37
C ALA A 176 -15.90 17.71 4.76
N TYR A 177 -15.53 17.06 3.65
CA TYR A 177 -14.29 17.35 2.92
C TYR A 177 -14.37 18.59 2.03
N ALA A 178 -15.55 19.07 1.64
CA ALA A 178 -15.71 20.22 0.73
C ALA A 178 -14.90 21.47 1.12
N PRO A 179 -14.75 21.85 2.41
CA PRO A 179 -13.93 22.99 2.83
C PRO A 179 -12.42 22.66 2.96
N VAL A 180 -12.01 21.40 2.76
CA VAL A 180 -10.63 20.95 2.95
C VAL A 180 -9.83 21.17 1.68
N THR A 181 -9.10 22.25 1.62
CA THR A 181 -8.15 22.52 0.54
C THR A 181 -6.92 21.61 0.62
N LYS A 182 -6.15 21.52 -0.44
CA LYS A 182 -4.88 20.77 -0.46
C LYS A 182 -3.91 21.21 0.64
N GLU A 183 -3.77 22.53 0.86
CA GLU A 183 -2.93 23.06 1.92
C GLU A 183 -3.48 22.71 3.31
N LYS A 184 -4.80 22.77 3.51
CA LYS A 184 -5.40 22.35 4.77
C LYS A 184 -5.19 20.87 5.06
N LEU A 185 -5.21 20.02 4.02
CA LEU A 185 -4.93 18.60 4.16
C LEU A 185 -3.45 18.36 4.54
N TRP A 186 -2.50 19.13 3.97
CA TRP A 186 -1.09 19.14 4.38
C TRP A 186 -0.92 19.55 5.84
N ASP A 187 -1.58 20.61 6.29
CA ASP A 187 -1.55 21.06 7.68
C ASP A 187 -2.06 19.99 8.65
N ASN A 188 -3.15 19.31 8.27
CA ASN A 188 -3.72 18.24 9.07
C ASN A 188 -2.81 17.01 9.13
N LEU A 189 -2.14 16.66 8.03
CA LEU A 189 -1.13 15.59 8.01
C LEU A 189 0.06 15.95 8.89
N LYS A 190 0.56 17.19 8.81
CA LYS A 190 1.64 17.67 9.68
C LYS A 190 1.25 17.57 11.14
N TYR A 191 0.07 18.06 11.51
CA TYR A 191 -0.42 17.98 12.88
C TYR A 191 -0.49 16.55 13.41
N PHE A 192 -0.99 15.62 12.59
CA PHE A 192 -1.03 14.20 12.92
C PHE A 192 0.38 13.63 13.17
N LEU A 193 1.30 13.88 12.26
CA LEU A 193 2.67 13.39 12.35
C LEU A 193 3.40 13.93 13.57
N GLU A 194 3.36 15.25 13.79
CA GLU A 194 3.99 15.87 14.98
C GLU A 194 3.46 15.27 16.29
N ALA A 195 2.17 14.93 16.33
CA ALA A 195 1.55 14.34 17.51
C ALA A 195 1.98 12.88 17.75
N ILE A 196 2.20 12.06 16.70
CA ILE A 196 2.51 10.63 16.85
C ILE A 196 4.01 10.33 16.89
N MET A 197 4.90 11.17 16.31
CA MET A 197 6.34 10.90 16.22
C MET A 197 7.01 10.60 17.57
N PRO A 198 6.67 11.27 18.70
CA PRO A 198 7.22 10.88 19.99
C PRO A 198 6.93 9.42 20.37
N THR A 199 5.70 8.95 20.10
CA THR A 199 5.29 7.56 20.36
C THR A 199 5.99 6.58 19.39
N CYS A 200 6.20 6.98 18.14
CA CYS A 200 6.91 6.17 17.15
C CYS A 200 8.36 5.93 17.59
N ARG A 201 9.05 6.98 18.08
CA ARG A 201 10.41 6.86 18.63
C ARG A 201 10.46 6.00 19.88
N GLU A 202 9.50 6.19 20.82
CA GLU A 202 9.38 5.38 22.03
C GLU A 202 9.23 3.88 21.71
N CYS A 203 8.44 3.56 20.68
CA CYS A 203 8.08 2.21 20.30
C CYS A 203 9.01 1.59 19.23
N ASP A 204 9.96 2.34 18.68
CA ASP A 204 10.81 1.94 17.56
C ASP A 204 9.98 1.43 16.36
N ILE A 205 8.94 2.17 15.98
CA ILE A 205 8.05 1.88 14.85
C ILE A 205 8.11 3.00 13.82
N LYS A 206 8.48 2.68 12.59
CA LYS A 206 8.47 3.59 11.45
C LYS A 206 7.05 3.72 10.90
N MET A 207 6.59 4.97 10.76
CA MET A 207 5.33 5.31 10.09
C MET A 207 5.61 5.55 8.62
N ALA A 208 5.13 4.66 7.76
CA ALA A 208 5.43 4.65 6.34
C ALA A 208 4.18 4.99 5.53
N ILE A 209 4.06 6.25 5.06
CA ILE A 209 2.92 6.66 4.25
C ILE A 209 2.97 6.05 2.86
N HIS A 210 1.83 5.52 2.40
CA HIS A 210 1.63 5.11 1.02
C HIS A 210 1.22 6.34 0.18
N GLN A 211 1.78 6.47 -1.04
CA GLN A 211 1.41 7.52 -1.99
C GLN A 211 -0.03 7.38 -2.44
N ASP A 212 -0.56 8.48 -2.96
CA ASP A 212 -1.90 8.48 -3.53
C ASP A 212 -2.01 7.55 -4.76
N ASP A 213 -3.10 6.81 -4.87
CA ASP A 213 -3.38 5.90 -5.98
C ASP A 213 -4.83 6.12 -6.51
N PRO A 214 -4.97 6.79 -7.65
CA PRO A 214 -3.93 7.34 -8.53
C PRO A 214 -3.28 8.63 -7.97
N PRO A 215 -2.10 9.02 -8.49
CA PRO A 215 -1.35 10.18 -8.01
C PRO A 215 -1.85 11.51 -8.64
N TRP A 216 -3.13 11.77 -8.56
CA TRP A 216 -3.79 13.03 -8.95
C TRP A 216 -5.15 13.18 -8.26
N ASP A 217 -5.64 14.41 -8.21
CA ASP A 217 -6.92 14.74 -7.58
C ASP A 217 -8.07 14.01 -8.30
N ILE A 218 -9.01 13.42 -7.53
CA ILE A 218 -10.18 12.71 -8.04
C ILE A 218 -11.46 13.22 -7.36
N PHE A 219 -12.56 13.30 -8.09
CA PHE A 219 -13.88 13.73 -7.56
C PHE A 219 -13.82 15.08 -6.82
N GLY A 220 -12.91 15.97 -7.18
CA GLY A 220 -12.68 17.24 -6.46
C GLY A 220 -11.97 17.10 -5.12
N LEU A 221 -11.53 15.90 -4.75
CA LEU A 221 -10.78 15.63 -3.53
C LEU A 221 -9.28 15.77 -3.79
N PRO A 222 -8.54 16.54 -2.95
CA PRO A 222 -7.11 16.72 -3.14
C PRO A 222 -6.31 15.46 -2.81
N ARG A 223 -5.21 15.24 -3.54
CA ARG A 223 -4.21 14.22 -3.28
C ARG A 223 -2.88 14.88 -2.95
N LEU A 224 -2.13 14.30 -2.00
CA LEU A 224 -0.93 14.94 -1.44
C LEU A 224 0.37 14.42 -2.04
N LEU A 225 0.57 13.10 -2.03
CA LEU A 225 1.81 12.45 -2.46
C LEU A 225 1.66 11.94 -3.90
N VAL A 226 1.94 12.80 -4.86
CA VAL A 226 1.64 12.58 -6.27
C VAL A 226 2.88 12.59 -7.18
N ASP A 227 4.01 13.12 -6.67
CA ASP A 227 5.28 13.27 -7.39
C ASP A 227 6.48 13.40 -6.43
N ALA A 228 7.68 13.52 -6.99
CA ALA A 228 8.91 13.66 -6.22
C ALA A 228 8.95 14.93 -5.35
N GLU A 229 8.37 16.03 -5.82
CA GLU A 229 8.34 17.30 -5.06
C GLU A 229 7.45 17.19 -3.83
N SER A 230 6.30 16.56 -3.97
CA SER A 230 5.39 16.30 -2.84
C SER A 230 5.99 15.32 -1.82
N ILE A 231 6.78 14.34 -2.26
CA ILE A 231 7.55 13.46 -1.38
C ILE A 231 8.61 14.26 -0.62
N ASP A 232 9.36 15.14 -1.29
CA ASP A 232 10.32 16.04 -0.64
C ASP A 232 9.63 16.90 0.43
N ARG A 233 8.51 17.52 0.09
CA ARG A 233 7.70 18.30 1.02
C ARG A 233 7.28 17.46 2.24
N PHE A 234 6.78 16.27 2.02
CA PHE A 234 6.35 15.35 3.09
C PHE A 234 7.48 15.03 4.07
N LEU A 235 8.64 14.63 3.56
CA LEU A 235 9.76 14.25 4.39
C LEU A 235 10.40 15.42 5.13
N THR A 236 10.37 16.63 4.54
CA THR A 236 10.96 17.84 5.15
C THR A 236 10.01 18.56 6.11
N MET A 237 8.68 18.45 5.95
CA MET A 237 7.75 19.13 6.83
C MET A 237 7.75 18.58 8.26
N VAL A 238 8.07 17.29 8.44
CA VAL A 238 8.38 16.64 9.71
C VAL A 238 9.63 15.78 9.49
N ASP A 239 10.80 16.40 9.63
CA ASP A 239 12.08 15.72 9.41
C ASP A 239 12.44 14.85 10.63
N ASP A 240 11.95 13.61 10.59
CA ASP A 240 12.10 12.63 11.64
C ASP A 240 12.39 11.25 11.02
N PRO A 241 13.39 10.49 11.50
CA PRO A 241 13.72 9.18 10.93
C PRO A 241 12.61 8.14 11.04
N TYR A 242 11.58 8.39 11.84
CA TYR A 242 10.37 7.55 11.93
C TYR A 242 9.23 8.00 11.01
N ASN A 243 9.34 9.18 10.38
CA ASN A 243 8.45 9.63 9.30
C ASN A 243 8.97 9.13 7.96
N CYS A 244 8.40 8.09 7.40
CA CYS A 244 8.93 7.30 6.29
C CYS A 244 7.90 7.10 5.17
N LEU A 245 8.32 6.43 4.10
CA LEU A 245 7.52 6.11 2.93
C LEU A 245 7.28 4.60 2.81
N THR A 246 6.07 4.21 2.45
CA THR A 246 5.82 2.97 1.73
C THR A 246 5.85 3.31 0.24
N LEU A 247 6.98 3.15 -0.43
CA LEU A 247 7.08 3.57 -1.82
C LEU A 247 6.49 2.52 -2.76
N CYS A 248 5.36 2.85 -3.39
CA CYS A 248 4.69 2.02 -4.37
C CYS A 248 5.06 2.44 -5.79
N SER A 249 5.76 1.56 -6.52
CA SER A 249 6.21 1.87 -7.89
C SER A 249 5.05 2.06 -8.86
N GLY A 250 4.01 1.23 -8.78
CA GLY A 250 2.87 1.33 -9.67
C GLY A 250 2.00 2.56 -9.42
N SER A 251 1.76 2.93 -8.15
CA SER A 251 1.02 4.16 -7.83
C SER A 251 1.75 5.41 -8.34
N MET A 252 3.05 5.50 -8.09
CA MET A 252 3.85 6.63 -8.58
C MET A 252 3.93 6.66 -10.11
N ASN A 253 4.18 5.51 -10.73
CA ASN A 253 4.31 5.41 -12.18
C ASN A 253 2.99 5.57 -12.94
N ALA A 254 1.82 5.53 -12.26
CA ALA A 254 0.56 5.91 -12.91
C ALA A 254 0.63 7.32 -13.50
N ASN A 255 1.44 8.21 -12.94
CA ASN A 255 1.90 9.43 -13.60
C ASN A 255 3.24 9.14 -14.34
N PRO A 256 3.25 9.07 -15.69
CA PRO A 256 4.44 8.72 -16.48
C PRO A 256 5.59 9.73 -16.36
N ASN A 257 5.35 10.90 -15.77
CA ASN A 257 6.41 11.89 -15.51
C ASN A 257 7.22 11.57 -14.23
N ASN A 258 6.78 10.63 -13.41
CA ASN A 258 7.48 10.24 -12.19
C ASN A 258 8.62 9.26 -12.50
N ASN A 259 9.82 9.60 -12.06
CA ASN A 259 10.97 8.68 -12.10
C ASN A 259 11.13 7.99 -10.74
N VAL A 260 10.53 6.81 -10.60
CA VAL A 260 10.52 6.07 -9.34
C VAL A 260 11.91 5.66 -8.88
N ALA A 261 12.78 5.22 -9.79
CA ALA A 261 14.16 4.85 -9.45
C ALA A 261 14.97 6.04 -8.92
N ALA A 262 14.74 7.25 -9.46
CA ALA A 262 15.37 8.46 -8.93
C ALA A 262 14.85 8.81 -7.51
N ILE A 263 13.55 8.61 -7.24
CA ILE A 263 12.97 8.78 -5.92
C ILE A 263 13.59 7.80 -4.93
N VAL A 264 13.74 6.52 -5.32
CA VAL A 264 14.42 5.51 -4.49
C VAL A 264 15.84 5.96 -4.14
N ARG A 265 16.67 6.32 -5.13
CA ARG A 265 18.07 6.73 -4.89
C ARG A 265 18.17 7.94 -3.95
N LYS A 266 17.19 8.84 -4.00
CA LYS A 266 17.19 10.05 -3.17
C LYS A 266 16.77 9.78 -1.73
N HIS A 267 15.83 8.86 -1.50
CA HIS A 267 15.13 8.71 -0.22
C HIS A 267 15.18 7.28 0.36
N CYS A 268 16.13 6.45 -0.10
CA CYS A 268 16.23 5.04 0.28
C CYS A 268 16.24 4.82 1.81
N ASP A 269 16.93 5.67 2.56
CA ASP A 269 17.02 5.65 4.02
C ASP A 269 15.68 5.93 4.72
N ARG A 270 14.72 6.51 4.00
CA ARG A 270 13.37 6.83 4.48
C ARG A 270 12.29 5.90 3.89
N ILE A 271 12.69 4.80 3.25
CA ILE A 271 11.79 3.79 2.68
C ILE A 271 11.98 2.46 3.41
N PRO A 272 11.33 2.21 4.55
CA PRO A 272 11.40 0.90 5.21
C PRO A 272 10.59 -0.18 4.49
N PHE A 273 9.63 0.19 3.63
CA PHE A 273 8.74 -0.71 2.95
C PHE A 273 8.49 -0.26 1.51
N ALA A 274 8.54 -1.18 0.58
CA ALA A 274 8.35 -0.92 -0.85
C ALA A 274 7.32 -1.87 -1.46
N HIS A 275 6.45 -1.30 -2.31
CA HIS A 275 5.62 -2.06 -3.23
C HIS A 275 6.24 -1.97 -4.62
N VAL A 276 6.63 -3.10 -5.17
CA VAL A 276 7.21 -3.15 -6.50
C VAL A 276 6.25 -3.87 -7.42
N ARG A 277 5.48 -3.11 -8.18
CA ARG A 277 4.54 -3.60 -9.19
C ARG A 277 4.71 -2.86 -10.50
N ASN A 278 4.33 -3.53 -11.59
CA ASN A 278 4.36 -2.99 -12.94
C ASN A 278 2.95 -2.58 -13.38
N ILE A 279 2.87 -1.53 -14.17
CA ILE A 279 1.62 -1.10 -14.81
C ILE A 279 1.84 -0.88 -16.29
N HIS A 280 0.75 -0.98 -17.06
CA HIS A 280 0.70 -0.65 -18.48
C HIS A 280 -0.15 0.60 -18.69
N HIS A 281 0.41 1.56 -19.44
CA HIS A 281 -0.24 2.82 -19.80
C HIS A 281 -0.97 2.70 -21.14
N PHE A 282 -2.11 3.39 -21.25
CA PHE A 282 -2.85 3.58 -22.49
C PHE A 282 -2.76 5.06 -22.92
N GLU A 283 -2.93 5.32 -24.22
CA GLU A 283 -2.74 6.66 -24.81
C GLU A 283 -3.61 7.76 -24.19
N ASN A 284 -4.80 7.41 -23.68
CA ASN A 284 -5.76 8.34 -23.09
C ASN A 284 -5.52 8.65 -21.59
N GLY A 285 -4.48 8.04 -20.98
CA GLY A 285 -4.15 8.18 -19.57
C GLY A 285 -4.84 7.16 -18.67
N ASP A 286 -5.45 6.13 -19.25
CA ASP A 286 -5.87 4.92 -18.54
C ASP A 286 -4.64 4.08 -18.20
N PHE A 287 -4.78 3.17 -17.23
CA PHE A 287 -3.73 2.21 -16.90
C PHE A 287 -4.31 0.92 -16.32
N SER A 288 -3.56 -0.16 -16.44
CA SER A 288 -3.85 -1.45 -15.82
C SER A 288 -2.64 -2.01 -15.10
N GLU A 289 -2.86 -2.96 -14.19
CA GLU A 289 -1.78 -3.77 -13.66
C GLU A 289 -1.15 -4.63 -14.78
N ALA A 290 0.17 -4.86 -14.69
CA ALA A 290 0.92 -5.65 -15.65
C ALA A 290 1.82 -6.67 -14.96
N ALA A 291 2.27 -7.71 -15.70
CA ALA A 291 3.28 -8.64 -15.19
C ALA A 291 4.58 -7.90 -14.83
N HIS A 292 5.33 -8.40 -13.86
CA HIS A 292 6.52 -7.71 -13.31
C HIS A 292 7.68 -7.54 -14.31
N ARG A 293 7.73 -8.31 -15.43
CA ARG A 293 8.77 -8.13 -16.45
C ARG A 293 8.65 -6.76 -17.12
N ASP A 294 9.77 -6.06 -17.30
CA ASP A 294 9.81 -4.71 -17.93
C ASP A 294 9.20 -4.67 -19.34
N CYS A 295 9.22 -5.78 -20.08
CA CYS A 295 8.56 -5.83 -21.39
C CYS A 295 7.03 -5.92 -21.35
N CYS A 296 6.44 -5.98 -20.16
CA CYS A 296 4.99 -6.10 -19.97
C CYS A 296 4.33 -4.80 -19.50
N GLY A 297 5.10 -3.77 -19.16
CA GLY A 297 4.63 -2.48 -18.70
C GLY A 297 5.75 -1.45 -18.65
N GLU A 298 5.47 -0.26 -18.18
CA GLU A 298 6.35 0.91 -18.29
C GLU A 298 6.99 1.36 -16.96
N THR A 299 6.84 0.59 -15.89
CA THR A 299 7.34 0.99 -14.56
C THR A 299 8.86 0.91 -14.42
N GLY A 300 9.53 0.03 -15.18
CA GLY A 300 10.98 -0.13 -15.12
C GLY A 300 11.43 -0.88 -13.86
N ILE A 301 10.90 -2.06 -13.63
CA ILE A 301 11.10 -2.87 -12.42
C ILE A 301 12.59 -3.17 -12.16
N ILE A 302 13.35 -3.52 -13.21
CA ILE A 302 14.80 -3.82 -13.09
C ILE A 302 15.54 -2.59 -12.56
N GLU A 303 15.26 -1.40 -13.10
CA GLU A 303 15.94 -0.17 -12.70
C GLU A 303 15.58 0.25 -11.27
N ILE A 304 14.33 0.03 -10.85
CA ILE A 304 13.88 0.27 -9.48
C ILE A 304 14.57 -0.69 -8.49
N LEU A 305 14.64 -1.99 -8.80
CA LEU A 305 15.32 -2.97 -7.98
C LEU A 305 16.83 -2.68 -7.89
N ARG A 306 17.44 -2.26 -9.02
CA ARG A 306 18.84 -1.79 -9.02
C ARG A 306 19.02 -0.57 -8.12
N ALA A 307 18.11 0.40 -8.15
CA ALA A 307 18.19 1.58 -7.29
C ALA A 307 18.14 1.20 -5.81
N TYR A 308 17.27 0.27 -5.41
CA TYR A 308 17.23 -0.28 -4.05
C TYR A 308 18.51 -1.04 -3.69
N HIS A 309 19.01 -1.87 -4.59
CA HIS A 309 20.24 -2.63 -4.38
C HIS A 309 21.46 -1.72 -4.22
N ASP A 310 21.64 -0.74 -5.12
CA ASP A 310 22.75 0.19 -5.14
C ASP A 310 22.82 1.06 -3.86
N CYS A 311 21.69 1.37 -3.23
CA CYS A 311 21.66 2.12 -1.98
C CYS A 311 21.72 1.24 -0.72
N GLY A 312 21.88 -0.07 -0.85
CA GLY A 312 21.99 -1.00 0.28
C GLY A 312 20.70 -1.18 1.06
N PHE A 313 19.59 -1.26 0.37
CA PHE A 313 18.26 -1.38 0.97
C PHE A 313 18.12 -2.64 1.86
N GLU A 314 17.69 -2.46 3.10
CA GLU A 314 17.49 -3.53 4.10
C GLU A 314 16.01 -3.67 4.54
N GLY A 315 15.12 -2.97 3.86
CA GLY A 315 13.69 -2.96 4.18
C GLY A 315 12.93 -4.15 3.60
N TYR A 316 11.62 -3.98 3.57
CA TYR A 316 10.67 -4.98 3.07
C TYR A 316 10.22 -4.63 1.66
N ILE A 317 10.17 -5.63 0.78
CA ILE A 317 9.60 -5.50 -0.57
C ILE A 317 8.48 -6.52 -0.74
N ARG A 318 7.38 -6.13 -1.37
CA ARG A 318 6.34 -7.04 -1.82
C ARG A 318 5.86 -6.68 -3.24
N PRO A 319 5.30 -7.69 -3.99
CA PRO A 319 4.70 -7.45 -5.30
C PRO A 319 3.41 -6.75 -5.10
N ASP A 320 2.92 -5.89 -4.77
CA ASP A 320 1.60 -5.26 -4.56
C ASP A 320 0.46 -5.94 -5.35
N HIS A 321 -0.29 -5.19 -6.17
CA HIS A 321 -1.30 -5.73 -7.06
C HIS A 321 -0.67 -6.49 -8.23
N GLY A 322 -1.36 -7.51 -8.69
CA GLY A 322 -1.02 -8.25 -9.89
C GLY A 322 -2.27 -8.56 -10.72
N ARG A 323 -2.08 -9.32 -11.77
CA ARG A 323 -3.17 -9.84 -12.60
C ARG A 323 -3.80 -11.06 -11.94
N GLN A 324 -5.01 -11.41 -12.38
CA GLN A 324 -5.63 -12.70 -12.07
C GLN A 324 -5.36 -13.64 -13.25
N LEU A 325 -4.73 -14.77 -12.94
CA LEU A 325 -4.31 -15.76 -13.92
C LEU A 325 -5.15 -17.03 -13.78
N TRP A 326 -5.29 -17.76 -14.90
CA TRP A 326 -5.88 -19.09 -14.99
C TRP A 326 -7.29 -19.16 -14.38
N GLU A 327 -7.48 -19.90 -13.29
CA GLU A 327 -8.76 -20.04 -12.59
C GLU A 327 -9.09 -18.90 -11.65
N GLU A 328 -8.20 -17.91 -11.50
CA GLU A 328 -8.47 -16.74 -10.66
C GLU A 328 -9.48 -15.80 -11.31
N GLY A 329 -10.46 -15.37 -10.53
CA GLY A 329 -11.51 -14.49 -11.00
C GLY A 329 -12.42 -14.03 -9.86
N PRO A 330 -13.57 -13.42 -10.19
CA PRO A 330 -14.51 -12.95 -9.18
C PRO A 330 -14.92 -14.07 -8.21
N GLY A 331 -14.67 -13.86 -6.90
CA GLY A 331 -15.00 -14.80 -5.83
C GLY A 331 -13.94 -15.85 -5.52
N SER A 332 -12.94 -16.08 -6.36
CA SER A 332 -11.83 -17.01 -6.09
C SER A 332 -10.57 -16.32 -5.56
N CYS A 333 -10.42 -15.03 -5.79
CA CYS A 333 -9.35 -14.21 -5.24
C CYS A 333 -9.84 -12.77 -5.00
N ARG A 334 -9.08 -12.01 -4.22
CA ARG A 334 -9.28 -10.57 -4.12
C ARG A 334 -8.81 -9.90 -5.42
N PRO A 335 -9.55 -8.90 -5.92
CA PRO A 335 -9.12 -8.12 -7.10
C PRO A 335 -7.71 -7.57 -6.92
N GLY A 336 -6.82 -7.86 -7.88
CA GLY A 336 -5.41 -7.49 -7.82
C GLY A 336 -4.55 -8.36 -6.88
N TYR A 337 -5.13 -9.25 -6.10
CA TYR A 337 -4.42 -10.05 -5.09
C TYR A 337 -4.52 -11.56 -5.34
N GLY A 338 -4.56 -11.97 -6.61
CA GLY A 338 -4.38 -13.36 -7.01
C GLY A 338 -3.02 -13.92 -6.54
N LYS A 339 -2.90 -15.23 -6.36
CA LYS A 339 -1.65 -15.84 -5.86
C LYS A 339 -0.60 -16.01 -6.93
N TYR A 340 -1.03 -16.32 -8.17
CA TYR A 340 -0.09 -16.74 -9.21
C TYR A 340 0.79 -15.60 -9.71
N ASP A 341 0.20 -14.49 -10.15
CA ASP A 341 0.98 -13.37 -10.69
C ASP A 341 1.88 -12.73 -9.63
N ARG A 342 1.40 -12.65 -8.38
CA ARG A 342 2.23 -12.17 -7.26
C ARG A 342 3.38 -13.13 -6.96
N ALA A 343 3.16 -14.46 -6.99
CA ALA A 343 4.22 -15.44 -6.82
C ALA A 343 5.26 -15.37 -7.96
N LEU A 344 4.80 -15.24 -9.22
CA LEU A 344 5.68 -15.02 -10.37
C LEU A 344 6.48 -13.71 -10.24
N GLY A 345 5.84 -12.63 -9.78
CA GLY A 345 6.47 -11.35 -9.50
C GLY A 345 7.56 -11.44 -8.43
N ILE A 346 7.30 -12.15 -7.33
CA ILE A 346 8.31 -12.42 -6.30
C ILE A 346 9.53 -13.14 -6.89
N GLN A 347 9.32 -14.22 -7.64
CA GLN A 347 10.44 -14.97 -8.21
C GLN A 347 11.22 -14.15 -9.24
N TYR A 348 10.54 -13.28 -10.00
CA TYR A 348 11.20 -12.34 -10.91
C TYR A 348 12.07 -11.33 -10.14
N MET A 349 11.54 -10.71 -9.10
CA MET A 349 12.27 -9.73 -8.28
C MET A 349 13.47 -10.36 -7.58
N LEU A 350 13.31 -11.55 -7.00
CA LEU A 350 14.40 -12.29 -6.35
C LEU A 350 15.47 -12.68 -7.36
N GLY A 351 15.09 -13.14 -8.56
CA GLY A 351 16.05 -13.46 -9.63
C GLY A 351 16.84 -12.25 -10.12
N VAL A 352 16.21 -11.07 -10.21
CA VAL A 352 16.92 -9.82 -10.53
C VAL A 352 17.88 -9.45 -9.39
N TRP A 353 17.46 -9.57 -8.14
CA TRP A 353 18.30 -9.28 -6.97
C TRP A 353 19.49 -10.20 -6.87
N ASP A 354 19.31 -11.51 -7.06
CA ASP A 354 20.39 -12.50 -7.10
C ASP A 354 21.42 -12.20 -8.19
N LEU A 355 20.96 -11.72 -9.36
CA LEU A 355 21.85 -11.29 -10.42
C LEU A 355 22.68 -10.07 -10.02
N LEU A 356 22.07 -9.07 -9.38
CA LEU A 356 22.76 -7.86 -8.93
C LEU A 356 23.82 -8.20 -7.87
N ASP A 357 23.51 -9.06 -6.89
CA ASP A 357 24.46 -9.56 -5.89
C ASP A 357 25.68 -10.22 -6.56
N ARG A 358 25.47 -11.09 -7.56
CA ARG A 358 26.55 -11.76 -8.31
C ARG A 358 27.42 -10.77 -9.08
N LEU A 359 26.81 -9.80 -9.76
CA LEU A 359 27.56 -8.78 -10.51
C LEU A 359 28.47 -7.95 -9.59
N ASP A 360 28.00 -7.66 -8.37
CA ASP A 360 28.81 -6.93 -7.39
C ASP A 360 29.94 -7.78 -6.79
N GLU A 361 29.72 -9.08 -6.60
CA GLU A 361 30.80 -10.01 -6.22
C GLU A 361 31.88 -10.12 -7.30
N GLU A 362 31.49 -10.16 -8.57
CA GLU A 362 32.43 -10.21 -9.70
C GLU A 362 33.27 -8.94 -9.79
N LYS A 363 32.68 -7.76 -9.62
CA LYS A 363 33.40 -6.47 -9.56
C LYS A 363 34.42 -6.40 -8.42
N LYS A 364 34.12 -7.04 -7.27
CA LYS A 364 35.04 -7.07 -6.11
C LYS A 364 36.22 -8.02 -6.29
N LYS A 365 36.12 -8.97 -7.24
CA LYS A 365 37.18 -9.97 -7.52
C LYS A 365 38.10 -9.58 -8.67
N GLY A 366 37.73 -8.62 -9.51
CA GLY A 366 38.52 -8.09 -10.63
C GLY A 366 39.20 -6.79 -10.25
#